data_2abba536c585d3bb9713dbe1d1a29a20
#
_entry.id   2abba536c585d3bb9713dbe1d1a29a20
#
_cell.length_a   1.000
_cell.length_b   1.000
_cell.length_c   1.000
_cell.angle_alpha   90.00
_cell.angle_beta   90.00
_cell.angle_gamma   90.00
#
_symmetry.space_group_name_H-M   'P 1'
#
loop_
_entity.id
_entity.type
_entity.pdbx_description
1 polymer ?
#
loop_
_entity_poly.entity_id
_entity_poly.type
_entity_poly.pdbx_seq_one_letter_code
_entity_poly.pdbx_strand_id
1 'polypeptide(L)'
;EMSASLVGSEMCIRDRNTIYTSAKPFVKWVGGKTQLLKDIKHALPANLVQTKDIIYVEPFVGGGAVLFWILQQFPNIKRAVINDINPHLITTYKIVKEQPGKLIERLKVFQNEYIPLGEEDRKVYYLAKRDIYNNSSLPEVEIAALFIFLNRTCFNGLYRVNSKGKFNVPHGKYATPRICDEDTILADSHVLQKVEILCGDFEETAIYASSNSLFYFDPPYKPLSKTSSFNSYAKEEFDDNEQIRLRDFCCKIAEHKANFILSNSDVKGKDEDEGFFDEIYNAYNIRRVMATRMVNANPDKRGKLSELMISNINMSYR
;
A
#
# COMPACT_ATOMS: atom_id res chain seq x y z
N GLU A 1 42.77 -44.13 -6.92
CA GLU A 1 42.12 -43.41 -8.05
C GLU A 1 40.81 -42.89 -7.58
N MET A 2 40.74 -41.55 -7.47
CA MET A 2 39.65 -40.85 -6.87
C MET A 2 38.75 -40.26 -7.95
N SER A 3 37.48 -40.55 -7.91
CA SER A 3 36.49 -39.84 -8.69
C SER A 3 35.76 -38.85 -7.79
N ALA A 4 36.04 -37.58 -7.97
CA ALA A 4 35.30 -36.48 -7.31
C ALA A 4 34.00 -36.23 -8.08
N SER A 5 32.87 -36.43 -7.41
CA SER A 5 31.55 -36.05 -7.90
C SER A 5 31.38 -34.53 -7.74
N LEU A 6 31.43 -33.80 -8.83
CA LEU A 6 31.02 -32.41 -8.94
C LEU A 6 29.47 -32.37 -9.03
N VAL A 7 28.83 -32.01 -7.94
CA VAL A 7 27.43 -31.54 -7.99
C VAL A 7 27.47 -30.10 -8.49
N GLY A 8 27.26 -29.91 -9.77
CA GLY A 8 27.11 -28.62 -10.40
C GLY A 8 25.78 -28.00 -10.02
N SER A 9 25.85 -26.86 -9.34
CA SER A 9 24.72 -25.94 -9.23
C SER A 9 24.43 -25.37 -10.62
N GLU A 10 23.41 -25.87 -11.27
CA GLU A 10 22.86 -25.21 -12.48
C GLU A 10 22.22 -23.88 -12.08
N MET A 11 23.03 -22.84 -12.08
CA MET A 11 22.57 -21.48 -12.07
C MET A 11 22.05 -21.19 -13.48
N CYS A 12 20.72 -21.29 -13.65
CA CYS A 12 20.05 -20.89 -14.88
C CYS A 12 20.34 -19.42 -15.17
N ILE A 13 21.30 -19.17 -16.06
CA ILE A 13 21.49 -17.88 -16.72
C ILE A 13 20.30 -17.75 -17.69
N ARG A 14 19.23 -17.12 -17.25
CA ARG A 14 18.14 -16.71 -18.13
C ARG A 14 18.58 -15.46 -18.91
N ASP A 15 18.39 -15.55 -20.21
CA ASP A 15 18.75 -14.60 -21.26
C ASP A 15 18.44 -13.14 -20.99
N ARG A 16 19.32 -12.26 -21.51
CA ARG A 16 19.33 -10.78 -21.39
C ARG A 16 18.20 -10.05 -22.13
N ASN A 17 17.10 -10.72 -22.46
CA ASN A 17 15.94 -10.11 -23.14
C ASN A 17 14.64 -10.18 -22.31
N THR A 18 14.71 -10.38 -21.02
CA THR A 18 13.52 -10.32 -20.17
C THR A 18 13.13 -8.84 -20.00
N ILE A 19 12.05 -8.42 -20.64
CA ILE A 19 11.37 -7.15 -20.34
C ILE A 19 10.91 -7.27 -18.90
N TYR A 20 11.65 -6.68 -17.97
CA TYR A 20 11.26 -6.67 -16.56
C TYR A 20 9.99 -5.85 -16.45
N THR A 21 8.88 -6.49 -16.14
CA THR A 21 7.65 -5.82 -15.72
C THR A 21 7.99 -4.89 -14.54
N SER A 22 7.57 -3.63 -14.62
CA SER A 22 7.76 -2.67 -13.53
C SER A 22 7.01 -3.14 -12.30
N ALA A 23 7.66 -3.09 -11.13
CA ALA A 23 7.01 -3.37 -9.85
C ALA A 23 5.86 -2.38 -9.60
N LYS A 24 4.74 -2.88 -9.09
CA LYS A 24 3.50 -2.13 -8.85
C LYS A 24 2.63 -2.86 -7.82
N PRO A 25 1.61 -2.22 -7.26
CA PRO A 25 0.73 -2.87 -6.28
C PRO A 25 0.21 -4.25 -6.73
N PHE A 26 0.53 -5.30 -5.98
CA PHE A 26 0.04 -6.66 -6.21
C PHE A 26 -1.42 -6.86 -5.76
N VAL A 27 -1.98 -5.91 -4.98
CA VAL A 27 -3.39 -5.84 -4.57
C VAL A 27 -4.02 -4.54 -5.03
N LYS A 28 -5.34 -4.53 -5.15
CA LYS A 28 -6.12 -3.30 -5.25
C LYS A 28 -6.29 -2.73 -3.83
N TRP A 29 -6.01 -1.44 -3.66
CA TRP A 29 -6.15 -0.79 -2.37
C TRP A 29 -6.85 0.55 -2.52
N VAL A 30 -7.79 0.83 -1.60
CA VAL A 30 -8.53 2.09 -1.62
C VAL A 30 -7.57 3.25 -1.30
N GLY A 31 -7.72 4.36 -2.00
CA GLY A 31 -6.84 5.51 -1.80
C GLY A 31 -5.48 5.42 -2.52
N GLY A 32 -5.28 4.41 -3.40
CA GLY A 32 -4.02 4.26 -4.13
C GLY A 32 -3.58 5.56 -4.83
N LYS A 33 -2.33 5.99 -4.58
CA LYS A 33 -1.78 7.31 -4.93
C LYS A 33 -1.22 7.41 -6.34
N THR A 34 -1.55 6.48 -7.24
CA THR A 34 -1.00 6.47 -8.61
C THR A 34 -1.25 7.79 -9.36
N GLN A 35 -2.36 8.46 -9.11
CA GLN A 35 -2.69 9.76 -9.72
C GLN A 35 -1.89 10.92 -9.13
N LEU A 36 -1.46 10.82 -7.88
CA LEU A 36 -0.70 11.86 -7.18
C LEU A 36 0.82 11.70 -7.27
N LEU A 37 1.33 10.65 -7.92
CA LEU A 37 2.78 10.40 -8.02
C LEU A 37 3.54 11.60 -8.62
N LYS A 38 2.92 12.33 -9.55
CA LYS A 38 3.51 13.54 -10.14
C LYS A 38 3.61 14.66 -9.09
N ASP A 39 2.59 14.86 -8.29
CA ASP A 39 2.58 15.89 -7.25
C ASP A 39 3.51 15.51 -6.10
N ILE A 40 3.55 14.22 -5.72
CA ILE A 40 4.51 13.68 -4.74
C ILE A 40 5.94 13.90 -5.23
N LYS A 41 6.24 13.66 -6.52
CA LYS A 41 7.55 13.94 -7.10
C LYS A 41 7.98 15.40 -6.93
N HIS A 42 7.06 16.34 -7.10
CA HIS A 42 7.33 17.78 -6.93
C HIS A 42 7.51 18.19 -5.45
N ALA A 43 6.99 17.39 -4.52
CA ALA A 43 7.14 17.62 -3.09
C ALA A 43 8.42 17.00 -2.51
N LEU A 44 9.13 16.15 -3.26
CA LEU A 44 10.39 15.54 -2.81
C LEU A 44 11.50 16.59 -2.63
N PRO A 45 12.46 16.35 -1.73
CA PRO A 45 13.63 17.20 -1.60
C PRO A 45 14.36 17.36 -2.94
N ALA A 46 14.70 18.59 -3.32
CA ALA A 46 15.37 18.89 -4.61
C ALA A 46 16.71 18.15 -4.77
N ASN A 47 17.39 17.87 -3.67
CA ASN A 47 18.68 17.17 -3.64
C ASN A 47 18.53 15.65 -3.42
N LEU A 48 17.33 15.07 -3.49
CA LEU A 48 17.09 13.66 -3.18
C LEU A 48 18.00 12.72 -3.99
N VAL A 49 18.21 13.02 -5.28
CA VAL A 49 19.04 12.19 -6.17
C VAL A 49 20.52 12.20 -5.76
N GLN A 50 21.00 13.34 -5.22
CA GLN A 50 22.39 13.54 -4.80
C GLN A 50 22.66 13.06 -3.37
N THR A 51 21.62 12.94 -2.55
CA THR A 51 21.73 12.53 -1.15
C THR A 51 22.04 11.04 -1.07
N LYS A 52 23.10 10.72 -0.30
CA LYS A 52 23.50 9.33 -0.04
C LYS A 52 22.77 8.79 1.21
N ASP A 53 22.70 7.46 1.29
CA ASP A 53 22.24 6.72 2.47
C ASP A 53 20.83 7.13 2.95
N ILE A 54 19.95 7.47 2.01
CA ILE A 54 18.56 7.79 2.32
C ILE A 54 17.85 6.54 2.80
N ILE A 55 17.11 6.68 3.92
CA ILE A 55 16.15 5.72 4.42
C ILE A 55 14.77 6.23 4.04
N TYR A 56 14.06 5.50 3.18
CA TYR A 56 12.66 5.77 2.88
C TYR A 56 11.76 5.04 3.86
N VAL A 57 10.79 5.72 4.45
CA VAL A 57 9.89 5.15 5.47
C VAL A 57 8.43 5.41 5.08
N GLU A 58 7.61 4.36 5.01
CA GLU A 58 6.18 4.43 4.69
C GLU A 58 5.37 3.75 5.80
N PRO A 59 4.93 4.49 6.84
CA PRO A 59 4.27 3.94 8.03
C PRO A 59 2.84 3.41 7.78
N PHE A 60 2.22 3.78 6.64
CA PHE A 60 0.90 3.34 6.19
C PHE A 60 1.01 2.86 4.74
N VAL A 61 1.66 1.70 4.52
CA VAL A 61 2.03 1.27 3.16
C VAL A 61 0.83 0.91 2.29
N GLY A 62 -0.25 0.38 2.85
CA GLY A 62 -1.41 -0.06 2.09
C GLY A 62 -1.02 -0.91 0.87
N GLY A 63 -1.46 -0.50 -0.32
CA GLY A 63 -1.11 -1.18 -1.57
C GLY A 63 0.32 -0.94 -2.08
N GLY A 64 1.09 -0.01 -1.50
CA GLY A 64 2.49 0.26 -1.86
C GLY A 64 2.69 1.03 -3.17
N ALA A 65 1.70 1.80 -3.62
CA ALA A 65 1.81 2.53 -4.88
C ALA A 65 2.99 3.52 -4.89
N VAL A 66 3.22 4.22 -3.77
CA VAL A 66 4.34 5.17 -3.62
C VAL A 66 5.64 4.42 -3.39
N LEU A 67 5.63 3.38 -2.55
CA LEU A 67 6.78 2.51 -2.30
C LEU A 67 7.41 1.99 -3.60
N PHE A 68 6.63 1.27 -4.41
CA PHE A 68 7.15 0.67 -5.64
C PHE A 68 7.60 1.74 -6.64
N TRP A 69 6.87 2.84 -6.74
CA TRP A 69 7.26 3.95 -7.62
C TRP A 69 8.57 4.59 -7.18
N ILE A 70 8.70 4.99 -5.91
CA ILE A 70 9.87 5.75 -5.43
C ILE A 70 11.15 4.91 -5.49
N LEU A 71 11.06 3.61 -5.15
CA LEU A 71 12.23 2.71 -5.17
C LEU A 71 12.74 2.40 -6.57
N GLN A 72 11.90 2.54 -7.61
CA GLN A 72 12.28 2.40 -9.00
C GLN A 72 12.78 3.72 -9.61
N GLN A 73 12.21 4.86 -9.19
CA GLN A 73 12.62 6.19 -9.68
C GLN A 73 13.93 6.67 -9.05
N PHE A 74 14.23 6.24 -7.81
CA PHE A 74 15.37 6.71 -7.03
C PHE A 74 16.26 5.55 -6.59
N PRO A 75 17.12 5.01 -7.47
CA PRO A 75 17.97 3.85 -7.18
C PRO A 75 19.04 4.12 -6.12
N ASN A 76 19.28 5.40 -5.75
CA ASN A 76 20.11 5.79 -4.63
C ASN A 76 19.48 5.50 -3.26
N ILE A 77 18.16 5.25 -3.18
CA ILE A 77 17.50 4.73 -1.98
C ILE A 77 17.84 3.24 -1.85
N LYS A 78 18.74 2.92 -0.94
CA LYS A 78 19.24 1.55 -0.72
C LYS A 78 18.51 0.81 0.39
N ARG A 79 17.80 1.52 1.25
CA ARG A 79 17.02 0.97 2.36
C ARG A 79 15.66 1.64 2.40
N ALA A 80 14.62 0.84 2.55
CA ALA A 80 13.29 1.31 2.85
C ALA A 80 12.70 0.55 4.03
N VAL A 81 11.77 1.17 4.74
CA VAL A 81 11.00 0.58 5.85
C VAL A 81 9.54 0.81 5.54
N ILE A 82 8.75 -0.23 5.60
CA ILE A 82 7.29 -0.15 5.48
C ILE A 82 6.63 -0.68 6.73
N ASN A 83 5.47 -0.12 7.05
CA ASN A 83 4.63 -0.58 8.13
C ASN A 83 3.15 -0.49 7.72
N ASP A 84 2.35 -1.34 8.30
CA ASP A 84 0.88 -1.24 8.28
C ASP A 84 0.33 -1.98 9.51
N ILE A 85 -0.81 -1.52 10.00
CA ILE A 85 -1.49 -2.15 11.14
C ILE A 85 -2.17 -3.48 10.73
N ASN A 86 -2.37 -3.73 9.43
CA ASN A 86 -3.04 -4.92 8.93
C ASN A 86 -2.07 -6.11 8.83
N PRO A 87 -2.17 -7.10 9.74
CA PRO A 87 -1.22 -8.21 9.77
C PRO A 87 -1.29 -9.12 8.53
N HIS A 88 -2.46 -9.27 7.90
CA HIS A 88 -2.59 -10.10 6.70
C HIS A 88 -1.99 -9.42 5.47
N LEU A 89 -2.09 -8.09 5.36
CA LEU A 89 -1.40 -7.32 4.33
C LEU A 89 0.12 -7.45 4.51
N ILE A 90 0.61 -7.27 5.72
CA ILE A 90 2.04 -7.38 6.03
C ILE A 90 2.57 -8.81 5.82
N THR A 91 1.83 -9.84 6.23
CA THR A 91 2.16 -11.23 5.89
C THR A 91 2.27 -11.41 4.37
N THR A 92 1.36 -10.80 3.60
CA THR A 92 1.40 -10.89 2.14
C THR A 92 2.66 -10.22 1.56
N TYR A 93 3.05 -9.03 2.06
CA TYR A 93 4.32 -8.39 1.69
C TYR A 93 5.53 -9.27 1.99
N LYS A 94 5.59 -9.90 3.18
CA LYS A 94 6.67 -10.82 3.56
C LYS A 94 6.74 -12.01 2.61
N ILE A 95 5.61 -12.63 2.28
CA ILE A 95 5.56 -13.80 1.38
C ILE A 95 5.92 -13.39 -0.06
N VAL A 96 5.47 -12.24 -0.56
CA VAL A 96 5.92 -11.71 -1.86
C VAL A 96 7.43 -11.52 -1.88
N LYS A 97 8.01 -10.99 -0.79
CA LYS A 97 9.45 -10.79 -0.67
C LYS A 97 10.23 -12.11 -0.62
N GLU A 98 9.82 -13.05 0.23
CA GLU A 98 10.64 -14.19 0.67
C GLU A 98 10.31 -15.50 -0.08
N GLN A 99 9.06 -15.70 -0.47
CA GLN A 99 8.56 -16.95 -1.04
C GLN A 99 7.70 -16.73 -2.31
N PRO A 100 8.11 -15.86 -3.27
CA PRO A 100 7.28 -15.52 -4.43
C PRO A 100 6.90 -16.75 -5.26
N GLY A 101 7.78 -17.73 -5.41
CA GLY A 101 7.51 -18.97 -6.17
C GLY A 101 6.35 -19.77 -5.59
N LYS A 102 6.36 -20.00 -4.27
CA LYS A 102 5.28 -20.74 -3.59
C LYS A 102 3.95 -19.98 -3.67
N LEU A 103 3.99 -18.66 -3.54
CA LEU A 103 2.81 -17.82 -3.68
C LEU A 103 2.21 -17.92 -5.10
N ILE A 104 3.05 -17.83 -6.12
CA ILE A 104 2.66 -17.95 -7.53
C ILE A 104 2.03 -19.32 -7.79
N GLU A 105 2.65 -20.41 -7.33
CA GLU A 105 2.10 -21.76 -7.46
C GLU A 105 0.70 -21.85 -6.84
N ARG A 106 0.53 -21.30 -5.64
CA ARG A 106 -0.76 -21.34 -4.96
C ARG A 106 -1.83 -20.48 -5.65
N LEU A 107 -1.47 -19.28 -6.13
CA LEU A 107 -2.36 -18.44 -6.91
C LEU A 107 -2.75 -19.04 -8.24
N LYS A 108 -1.85 -19.76 -8.91
CA LYS A 108 -2.14 -20.53 -10.14
C LYS A 108 -3.20 -21.62 -9.87
N VAL A 109 -3.11 -22.31 -8.73
CA VAL A 109 -4.14 -23.27 -8.33
C VAL A 109 -5.50 -22.59 -8.20
N PHE A 110 -5.61 -21.50 -7.44
CA PHE A 110 -6.87 -20.75 -7.31
C PHE A 110 -7.39 -20.24 -8.66
N GLN A 111 -6.51 -19.75 -9.52
CA GLN A 111 -6.88 -19.27 -10.85
C GLN A 111 -7.45 -20.40 -11.71
N ASN A 112 -6.78 -21.56 -11.74
CA ASN A 112 -7.19 -22.70 -12.53
C ASN A 112 -8.50 -23.33 -12.04
N GLU A 113 -8.75 -23.31 -10.72
CA GLU A 113 -10.01 -23.77 -10.14
C GLU A 113 -11.17 -22.77 -10.38
N TYR A 114 -10.90 -21.46 -10.28
CA TYR A 114 -11.93 -20.43 -10.31
C TYR A 114 -12.36 -20.00 -11.73
N ILE A 115 -11.40 -19.80 -12.65
CA ILE A 115 -11.68 -19.20 -13.97
C ILE A 115 -12.64 -20.04 -14.83
N PRO A 116 -12.58 -21.39 -14.85
CA PRO A 116 -13.51 -22.21 -15.65
C PRO A 116 -14.94 -22.23 -15.13
N LEU A 117 -15.19 -21.82 -13.88
CA LEU A 117 -16.51 -21.88 -13.27
C LEU A 117 -17.49 -20.87 -13.86
N GLY A 118 -18.78 -21.20 -13.86
CA GLY A 118 -19.88 -20.29 -14.11
C GLY A 118 -20.07 -19.25 -12.99
N GLU A 119 -20.88 -18.21 -13.22
CA GLU A 119 -21.03 -17.09 -12.27
C GLU A 119 -21.46 -17.54 -10.86
N GLU A 120 -22.47 -18.41 -10.77
CA GLU A 120 -22.97 -18.90 -9.49
C GLU A 120 -21.93 -19.78 -8.77
N ASP A 121 -21.25 -20.69 -9.49
CA ASP A 121 -20.22 -21.54 -8.91
C ASP A 121 -19.00 -20.72 -8.46
N ARG A 122 -18.64 -19.66 -9.19
CA ARG A 122 -17.62 -18.71 -8.76
C ARG A 122 -17.95 -18.04 -7.44
N LYS A 123 -19.23 -17.68 -7.27
CA LYS A 123 -19.72 -17.09 -6.01
C LYS A 123 -19.62 -18.10 -4.86
N VAL A 124 -20.03 -19.35 -5.09
CA VAL A 124 -19.89 -20.43 -4.10
C VAL A 124 -18.42 -20.64 -3.73
N TYR A 125 -17.55 -20.78 -4.72
CA TYR A 125 -16.10 -20.94 -4.51
C TYR A 125 -15.51 -19.75 -3.72
N TYR A 126 -15.85 -18.51 -4.10
CA TYR A 126 -15.42 -17.31 -3.40
C TYR A 126 -15.84 -17.31 -1.93
N LEU A 127 -17.11 -17.65 -1.64
CA LEU A 127 -17.61 -17.69 -0.27
C LEU A 127 -16.91 -18.77 0.55
N ALA A 128 -16.65 -19.94 -0.03
CA ALA A 128 -15.89 -21.01 0.64
C ALA A 128 -14.46 -20.56 0.97
N LYS A 129 -13.75 -19.93 0.02
CA LYS A 129 -12.39 -19.40 0.27
C LYS A 129 -12.39 -18.28 1.31
N ARG A 130 -13.42 -17.42 1.33
CA ARG A 130 -13.60 -16.38 2.34
C ARG A 130 -13.85 -16.97 3.72
N ASP A 131 -14.61 -18.04 3.81
CA ASP A 131 -14.86 -18.73 5.07
C ASP A 131 -13.57 -19.38 5.62
N ILE A 132 -12.81 -20.06 4.78
CA ILE A 132 -11.49 -20.61 5.13
C ILE A 132 -10.57 -19.50 5.64
N TYR A 133 -10.46 -18.38 4.92
CA TYR A 133 -9.63 -17.23 5.29
C TYR A 133 -10.00 -16.66 6.67
N ASN A 134 -11.30 -16.63 6.99
CA ASN A 134 -11.82 -16.04 8.21
C ASN A 134 -11.79 -16.96 9.45
N ASN A 135 -11.78 -18.27 9.25
CA ASN A 135 -12.08 -19.20 10.32
C ASN A 135 -11.03 -20.29 10.54
N SER A 136 -10.00 -20.37 9.67
CA SER A 136 -8.97 -21.41 9.77
C SER A 136 -7.64 -20.83 10.24
N SER A 137 -6.88 -21.63 11.00
CA SER A 137 -5.45 -21.36 11.21
C SER A 137 -4.69 -21.83 9.97
N LEU A 138 -4.01 -20.91 9.29
CA LEU A 138 -3.41 -21.14 7.98
C LEU A 138 -1.91 -20.84 7.99
N PRO A 139 -1.12 -21.56 7.20
CA PRO A 139 0.25 -21.16 6.88
C PRO A 139 0.29 -19.77 6.20
N GLU A 140 1.35 -19.00 6.42
CA GLU A 140 1.47 -17.62 5.88
C GLU A 140 1.33 -17.53 4.37
N VAL A 141 1.86 -18.52 3.62
CA VAL A 141 1.70 -18.58 2.15
C VAL A 141 0.22 -18.71 1.76
N GLU A 142 -0.56 -19.50 2.51
CA GLU A 142 -1.99 -19.66 2.27
C GLU A 142 -2.77 -18.39 2.62
N ILE A 143 -2.41 -17.71 3.73
CA ILE A 143 -2.98 -16.40 4.10
C ILE A 143 -2.73 -15.40 2.97
N ALA A 144 -1.49 -15.29 2.48
CA ALA A 144 -1.12 -14.38 1.41
C ALA A 144 -1.84 -14.69 0.09
N ALA A 145 -1.93 -15.95 -0.29
CA ALA A 145 -2.61 -16.37 -1.49
C ALA A 145 -4.13 -16.10 -1.43
N LEU A 146 -4.76 -16.39 -0.29
CA LEU A 146 -6.18 -16.10 -0.08
C LEU A 146 -6.44 -14.59 -0.01
N PHE A 147 -5.55 -13.81 0.62
CA PHE A 147 -5.64 -12.36 0.66
C PHE A 147 -5.67 -11.77 -0.76
N ILE A 148 -4.73 -12.16 -1.62
CA ILE A 148 -4.67 -11.71 -3.02
C ILE A 148 -5.89 -12.23 -3.80
N PHE A 149 -6.25 -13.50 -3.67
CA PHE A 149 -7.41 -14.08 -4.35
C PHE A 149 -8.69 -13.33 -4.01
N LEU A 150 -8.98 -13.14 -2.72
CA LEU A 150 -10.18 -12.44 -2.26
C LEU A 150 -10.18 -10.98 -2.74
N ASN A 151 -9.06 -10.27 -2.64
CA ASN A 151 -8.94 -8.90 -3.12
C ASN A 151 -9.17 -8.78 -4.63
N ARG A 152 -8.68 -9.73 -5.43
CA ARG A 152 -8.82 -9.72 -6.90
C ARG A 152 -10.21 -10.14 -7.37
N THR A 153 -10.98 -10.84 -6.54
CA THR A 153 -12.30 -11.40 -6.91
C THR A 153 -13.46 -10.77 -6.14
N CYS A 154 -13.22 -9.96 -5.10
CA CYS A 154 -14.27 -9.27 -4.36
C CYS A 154 -14.74 -7.99 -5.08
N PHE A 155 -15.87 -7.45 -4.63
CA PHE A 155 -16.45 -6.21 -5.15
C PHE A 155 -15.46 -5.04 -5.02
N ASN A 156 -15.12 -4.43 -6.15
CA ASN A 156 -14.21 -3.28 -6.31
C ASN A 156 -12.80 -3.46 -5.72
N GLY A 157 -12.37 -4.69 -5.39
CA GLY A 157 -11.08 -4.95 -4.78
C GLY A 157 -10.93 -4.31 -3.39
N LEU A 158 -12.04 -4.16 -2.67
CA LEU A 158 -12.06 -3.56 -1.34
C LEU A 158 -11.43 -4.50 -0.30
N TYR A 159 -10.82 -3.94 0.72
CA TYR A 159 -10.55 -4.65 1.97
C TYR A 159 -11.44 -4.06 3.06
N ARG A 160 -12.26 -4.91 3.69
CA ARG A 160 -13.14 -4.51 4.78
C ARG A 160 -13.37 -5.69 5.70
N VAL A 161 -13.34 -5.42 7.00
CA VAL A 161 -13.68 -6.40 8.05
C VAL A 161 -14.92 -5.95 8.82
N ASN A 162 -15.64 -6.90 9.39
CA ASN A 162 -16.74 -6.62 10.30
C ASN A 162 -16.23 -6.35 11.73
N SER A 163 -17.14 -6.08 12.68
CA SER A 163 -16.81 -5.86 14.10
C SER A 163 -16.10 -7.02 14.80
N LYS A 164 -16.06 -8.22 14.18
CA LYS A 164 -15.32 -9.40 14.67
C LYS A 164 -13.97 -9.57 13.98
N GLY A 165 -13.51 -8.58 13.20
CA GLY A 165 -12.27 -8.63 12.43
C GLY A 165 -12.31 -9.56 11.21
N LYS A 166 -13.49 -10.07 10.79
CA LYS A 166 -13.61 -10.99 9.66
C LYS A 166 -13.85 -10.26 8.35
N PHE A 167 -13.11 -10.63 7.31
CA PHE A 167 -13.28 -10.10 5.95
C PHE A 167 -14.71 -10.35 5.45
N ASN A 168 -15.41 -9.31 5.01
CA ASN A 168 -16.84 -9.36 4.70
C ASN A 168 -17.25 -8.72 3.37
N VAL A 169 -16.29 -8.46 2.47
CA VAL A 169 -16.63 -7.91 1.14
C VAL A 169 -17.36 -8.96 0.29
N PRO A 170 -18.41 -8.60 -0.46
CA PRO A 170 -19.11 -9.52 -1.34
C PRO A 170 -18.29 -9.88 -2.59
N HIS A 171 -18.70 -10.96 -3.29
CA HIS A 171 -18.15 -11.36 -4.58
C HIS A 171 -18.30 -10.26 -5.65
N GLY A 172 -17.27 -10.05 -6.47
CA GLY A 172 -17.17 -8.92 -7.40
C GLY A 172 -17.67 -9.17 -8.83
N LYS A 173 -18.06 -10.40 -9.18
CA LYS A 173 -18.62 -10.78 -10.49
C LYS A 173 -17.74 -10.44 -11.71
N TYR A 174 -16.43 -10.44 -11.56
CA TYR A 174 -15.51 -10.18 -12.67
C TYR A 174 -15.43 -11.40 -13.62
N ALA A 175 -15.55 -11.15 -14.93
CA ALA A 175 -15.46 -12.20 -15.95
C ALA A 175 -14.05 -12.84 -15.98
N THR A 176 -13.00 -12.02 -15.97
CA THR A 176 -11.60 -12.46 -16.08
C THR A 176 -10.71 -11.75 -15.05
N PRO A 177 -10.87 -12.03 -13.74
CA PRO A 177 -10.01 -11.42 -12.74
C PRO A 177 -8.58 -11.95 -12.87
N ARG A 178 -7.60 -11.06 -12.85
CA ARG A 178 -6.18 -11.43 -12.84
C ARG A 178 -5.78 -11.87 -11.43
N ILE A 179 -5.98 -13.14 -11.10
CA ILE A 179 -5.72 -13.70 -9.76
C ILE A 179 -4.21 -13.87 -9.56
N CYS A 180 -3.53 -14.55 -10.50
CA CYS A 180 -2.09 -14.70 -10.50
C CYS A 180 -1.45 -13.73 -11.50
N ASP A 181 -0.79 -12.70 -10.99
CA ASP A 181 0.05 -11.78 -11.77
C ASP A 181 1.53 -12.10 -11.48
N GLU A 182 2.01 -13.21 -12.05
CA GLU A 182 3.35 -13.76 -11.80
C GLU A 182 4.45 -12.72 -12.03
N ASP A 183 4.41 -12.02 -13.17
CA ASP A 183 5.42 -11.02 -13.52
C ASP A 183 5.49 -9.89 -12.50
N THR A 184 4.32 -9.43 -12.03
CA THR A 184 4.24 -8.39 -10.99
C THR A 184 4.81 -8.92 -9.67
N ILE A 185 4.43 -10.12 -9.23
CA ILE A 185 4.91 -10.71 -7.97
C ILE A 185 6.43 -10.85 -7.98
N LEU A 186 7.02 -11.30 -9.09
CA LEU A 186 8.47 -11.43 -9.21
C LEU A 186 9.19 -10.09 -9.22
N ALA A 187 8.64 -9.09 -9.94
CA ALA A 187 9.19 -7.74 -9.95
C ALA A 187 9.12 -7.08 -8.56
N ASP A 188 7.98 -7.25 -7.88
CA ASP A 188 7.78 -6.75 -6.52
C ASP A 188 8.73 -7.42 -5.53
N SER A 189 8.90 -8.75 -5.61
CA SER A 189 9.85 -9.50 -4.79
C SER A 189 11.26 -8.93 -4.93
N HIS A 190 11.69 -8.64 -6.16
CA HIS A 190 13.01 -8.06 -6.41
C HIS A 190 13.18 -6.69 -5.74
N VAL A 191 12.20 -5.80 -5.87
CA VAL A 191 12.23 -4.46 -5.25
C VAL A 191 12.19 -4.56 -3.72
N LEU A 192 11.41 -5.50 -3.18
CA LEU A 192 11.25 -5.68 -1.74
C LEU A 192 12.51 -6.21 -1.02
N GLN A 193 13.55 -6.71 -1.73
CA GLN A 193 14.76 -7.22 -1.07
C GLN A 193 15.46 -6.17 -0.19
N LYS A 194 15.36 -4.89 -0.53
CA LYS A 194 15.93 -3.78 0.25
C LYS A 194 14.94 -3.14 1.25
N VAL A 195 13.79 -3.76 1.46
CA VAL A 195 12.68 -3.24 2.29
C VAL A 195 12.61 -4.02 3.59
N GLU A 196 12.65 -3.33 4.70
CA GLU A 196 12.32 -3.83 6.03
C GLU A 196 10.80 -3.74 6.23
N ILE A 197 10.17 -4.78 6.77
CA ILE A 197 8.71 -4.91 6.83
C ILE A 197 8.28 -5.05 8.29
N LEU A 198 7.58 -4.05 8.79
CA LEU A 198 7.04 -3.97 10.15
C LEU A 198 5.53 -4.23 10.12
N CYS A 199 4.96 -4.57 11.27
CA CYS A 199 3.52 -4.72 11.46
C CYS A 199 3.14 -4.17 12.83
N GLY A 200 2.49 -3.02 12.85
CA GLY A 200 2.13 -2.39 14.11
C GLY A 200 1.69 -0.94 13.96
N ASP A 201 1.75 -0.22 15.06
CA ASP A 201 1.42 1.21 15.08
C ASP A 201 2.46 2.03 14.29
N PHE A 202 2.00 3.12 13.67
CA PHE A 202 2.88 3.98 12.87
C PHE A 202 4.03 4.61 13.67
N GLU A 203 3.83 4.86 14.97
CA GLU A 203 4.85 5.42 15.84
C GLU A 203 6.06 4.50 16.06
N GLU A 204 5.91 3.19 15.85
CA GLU A 204 7.03 2.24 15.91
C GLU A 204 8.13 2.57 14.88
N THR A 205 7.77 3.30 13.82
CA THR A 205 8.73 3.76 12.81
C THR A 205 9.62 4.93 13.26
N ALA A 206 9.38 5.51 14.46
CA ALA A 206 10.16 6.63 14.99
C ALA A 206 11.67 6.36 15.07
N ILE A 207 12.06 5.12 15.31
CA ILE A 207 13.46 4.70 15.42
C ILE A 207 14.28 4.93 14.14
N TYR A 208 13.60 5.12 13.00
CA TYR A 208 14.23 5.40 11.70
C TYR A 208 14.36 6.88 11.40
N ALA A 209 13.89 7.77 12.30
CA ALA A 209 13.96 9.21 12.11
C ALA A 209 15.41 9.71 12.23
N SER A 210 15.92 10.32 11.18
CA SER A 210 17.25 10.91 11.10
C SER A 210 17.29 11.97 9.99
N SER A 211 18.37 12.73 9.91
CA SER A 211 18.56 13.72 8.83
C SER A 211 18.61 13.12 7.42
N ASN A 212 18.77 11.80 7.30
CA ASN A 212 18.80 11.09 6.03
C ASN A 212 17.46 10.35 5.77
N SER A 213 16.43 10.57 6.59
CA SER A 213 15.16 9.87 6.44
C SER A 213 14.15 10.72 5.66
N LEU A 214 13.40 10.03 4.78
CA LEU A 214 12.27 10.57 4.08
C LEU A 214 11.05 9.72 4.42
N PHE A 215 10.12 10.29 5.18
CA PHE A 215 8.85 9.66 5.53
C PHE A 215 7.76 10.05 4.53
N TYR A 216 6.95 9.08 4.12
CA TYR A 216 5.73 9.32 3.39
C TYR A 216 4.54 8.75 4.16
N PHE A 217 3.59 9.61 4.51
CA PHE A 217 2.38 9.25 5.24
C PHE A 217 1.17 9.28 4.33
N ASP A 218 0.44 8.18 4.29
CA ASP A 218 -0.87 8.05 3.64
C ASP A 218 -1.86 7.41 4.62
N PRO A 219 -2.20 8.11 5.72
CA PRO A 219 -3.08 7.59 6.76
C PRO A 219 -4.50 7.39 6.23
N PRO A 220 -5.37 6.69 6.96
CA PRO A 220 -6.81 6.76 6.70
C PRO A 220 -7.28 8.21 6.70
N TYR A 221 -7.97 8.60 5.62
CA TYR A 221 -8.38 9.98 5.40
C TYR A 221 -9.53 10.41 6.32
N LYS A 222 -9.45 11.65 6.82
CA LYS A 222 -10.57 12.27 7.53
C LYS A 222 -11.79 12.29 6.60
N PRO A 223 -12.97 11.80 7.05
CA PRO A 223 -14.19 11.84 6.27
C PRO A 223 -14.59 13.27 5.89
N LEU A 224 -15.04 13.48 4.64
CA LEU A 224 -15.46 14.79 4.14
C LEU A 224 -16.84 15.24 4.64
N SER A 225 -17.59 14.38 5.35
CA SER A 225 -18.87 14.69 5.97
C SER A 225 -19.23 13.65 7.03
N LYS A 226 -20.02 14.05 8.03
CA LYS A 226 -20.55 13.13 9.07
C LYS A 226 -21.35 11.95 8.50
N THR A 227 -21.99 12.13 7.34
CA THR A 227 -22.73 11.05 6.65
C THR A 227 -21.81 10.08 5.90
N SER A 228 -20.58 10.46 5.55
CA SER A 228 -19.62 9.55 4.94
C SER A 228 -18.94 8.63 5.95
N SER A 229 -18.93 8.97 7.23
CA SER A 229 -18.42 8.13 8.33
C SER A 229 -19.33 6.94 8.63
N PHE A 230 -20.65 7.01 8.38
CA PHE A 230 -21.59 5.91 8.60
C PHE A 230 -21.32 4.66 7.73
N ASN A 231 -20.52 4.77 6.68
CA ASN A 231 -20.14 3.66 5.80
C ASN A 231 -18.80 3.00 6.18
N SER A 232 -18.07 3.53 7.15
CA SER A 232 -16.82 2.94 7.65
C SER A 232 -17.12 2.05 8.87
N TYR A 233 -17.29 0.74 8.61
CA TYR A 233 -17.40 -0.28 9.66
C TYR A 233 -16.01 -0.68 10.20
N ALA A 234 -15.04 0.23 10.23
CA ALA A 234 -13.74 -0.03 10.83
C ALA A 234 -13.84 0.13 12.36
N LYS A 235 -13.35 -0.84 13.10
CA LYS A 235 -13.47 -0.95 14.56
C LYS A 235 -12.61 0.07 15.31
N GLU A 236 -11.67 0.71 14.62
CA GLU A 236 -10.83 1.81 15.10
C GLU A 236 -10.81 2.84 13.97
N GLU A 237 -11.69 3.83 14.07
CA GLU A 237 -11.68 4.97 13.15
C GLU A 237 -10.41 5.76 13.43
N PHE A 238 -9.65 6.10 12.39
CA PHE A 238 -8.56 7.06 12.47
C PHE A 238 -9.21 8.45 12.61
N ASP A 239 -9.65 8.75 13.83
CA ASP A 239 -10.44 9.93 14.20
C ASP A 239 -9.55 11.19 14.31
N ASP A 240 -10.13 12.28 14.79
CA ASP A 240 -9.43 13.54 14.95
C ASP A 240 -8.29 13.46 15.97
N ASN A 241 -8.42 12.62 17.01
CA ASN A 241 -7.36 12.39 17.99
C ASN A 241 -6.20 11.65 17.35
N GLU A 242 -6.48 10.65 16.48
CA GLU A 242 -5.46 9.95 15.71
C GLU A 242 -4.78 10.87 14.67
N GLN A 243 -5.52 11.80 14.04
CA GLN A 243 -4.95 12.81 13.16
C GLN A 243 -4.02 13.77 13.94
N ILE A 244 -4.39 14.15 15.16
CA ILE A 244 -3.56 14.98 16.05
C ILE A 244 -2.32 14.19 16.49
N ARG A 245 -2.46 12.92 16.88
CA ARG A 245 -1.35 12.04 17.24
C ARG A 245 -0.35 11.89 16.09
N LEU A 246 -0.86 11.75 14.86
CA LEU A 246 -0.01 11.71 13.67
C LEU A 246 0.72 13.06 13.45
N ARG A 247 0.06 14.20 13.67
CA ARG A 247 0.69 15.51 13.64
C ARG A 247 1.83 15.60 14.66
N ASP A 248 1.61 15.14 15.89
CA ASP A 248 2.63 15.14 16.94
C ASP A 248 3.81 14.23 16.56
N PHE A 249 3.52 13.09 15.93
CA PHE A 249 4.55 12.22 15.38
C PHE A 249 5.36 12.91 14.27
N CYS A 250 4.69 13.64 13.35
CA CYS A 250 5.39 14.45 12.35
C CYS A 250 6.30 15.51 12.99
N CYS A 251 5.88 16.16 14.06
CA CYS A 251 6.72 17.09 14.82
C CYS A 251 7.95 16.37 15.41
N LYS A 252 7.74 15.24 16.07
CA LYS A 252 8.80 14.44 16.68
C LYS A 252 9.87 14.01 15.68
N ILE A 253 9.49 13.49 14.51
CA ILE A 253 10.48 13.10 13.49
C ILE A 253 11.19 14.31 12.88
N ALA A 254 10.51 15.46 12.76
CA ALA A 254 11.10 16.70 12.28
C ALA A 254 12.17 17.25 13.23
N GLU A 255 12.03 17.06 14.55
CA GLU A 255 13.07 17.37 15.55
C GLU A 255 14.36 16.58 15.29
N HIS A 256 14.24 15.34 14.79
CA HIS A 256 15.37 14.52 14.32
C HIS A 256 15.86 14.88 12.92
N LYS A 257 15.39 16.00 12.35
CA LYS A 257 15.73 16.51 11.00
C LYS A 257 15.30 15.57 9.86
N ALA A 258 14.39 14.65 10.12
CA ALA A 258 13.77 13.83 9.07
C ALA A 258 12.87 14.68 8.18
N ASN A 259 12.90 14.39 6.89
CA ASN A 259 11.93 14.96 5.95
C ASN A 259 10.64 14.15 5.95
N PHE A 260 9.50 14.81 5.80
CA PHE A 260 8.24 14.12 5.61
C PHE A 260 7.35 14.77 4.55
N ILE A 261 6.51 13.92 3.94
CA ILE A 261 5.38 14.28 3.09
C ILE A 261 4.18 13.50 3.60
N LEU A 262 3.05 14.18 3.82
CA LEU A 262 1.81 13.59 4.28
C LEU A 262 0.68 13.94 3.30
N SER A 263 -0.09 12.93 2.87
CA SER A 263 -1.30 13.08 2.08
C SER A 263 -2.54 12.94 2.96
N ASN A 264 -3.57 13.78 2.73
CA ASN A 264 -4.87 13.63 3.40
C ASN A 264 -6.00 14.25 2.57
N SER A 265 -7.26 14.09 3.01
CA SER A 265 -8.41 14.76 2.40
C SER A 265 -8.35 16.26 2.66
N ASP A 266 -8.79 17.06 1.69
CA ASP A 266 -9.03 18.49 1.89
C ASP A 266 -10.47 18.69 2.38
N VAL A 267 -10.61 18.95 3.66
CA VAL A 267 -11.92 19.18 4.31
C VAL A 267 -12.40 20.63 4.15
N LYS A 268 -11.59 21.51 3.58
CA LYS A 268 -11.88 22.93 3.43
C LYS A 268 -13.15 23.17 2.61
N GLY A 269 -14.07 23.97 3.15
CA GLY A 269 -15.36 24.30 2.52
C GLY A 269 -16.38 23.17 2.53
N LYS A 270 -16.23 22.17 3.41
CA LYS A 270 -17.11 20.99 3.39
C LYS A 270 -17.81 20.64 4.69
N ASP A 271 -17.59 21.31 5.79
CA ASP A 271 -18.34 21.21 7.06
C ASP A 271 -17.74 22.13 8.14
N GLU A 272 -18.18 21.96 9.40
CA GLU A 272 -17.73 22.69 10.59
C GLU A 272 -16.20 22.61 10.84
N ASP A 273 -15.53 21.61 10.21
CA ASP A 273 -14.08 21.33 10.37
C ASP A 273 -13.21 21.98 9.28
N GLU A 274 -13.68 23.06 8.67
CA GLU A 274 -13.08 23.71 7.49
C GLU A 274 -11.58 24.04 7.63
N GLY A 275 -11.14 24.36 8.85
CA GLY A 275 -9.76 24.73 9.17
C GLY A 275 -8.89 23.63 9.78
N PHE A 276 -9.43 22.45 10.08
CA PHE A 276 -8.77 21.46 10.93
C PHE A 276 -7.30 21.19 10.56
N PHE A 277 -7.01 20.84 9.32
CA PHE A 277 -5.63 20.56 8.91
C PHE A 277 -4.78 21.83 8.78
N ASP A 278 -5.36 22.94 8.35
CA ASP A 278 -4.65 24.22 8.28
C ASP A 278 -4.22 24.69 9.68
N GLU A 279 -5.01 24.39 10.72
CA GLU A 279 -4.70 24.74 12.11
C GLU A 279 -3.63 23.82 12.70
N ILE A 280 -3.82 22.49 12.62
CA ILE A 280 -2.90 21.55 13.27
C ILE A 280 -1.55 21.43 12.59
N TYR A 281 -1.44 21.78 11.30
CA TYR A 281 -0.18 21.77 10.53
C TYR A 281 0.30 23.17 10.12
N ASN A 282 -0.11 24.22 10.81
CA ASN A 282 0.21 25.62 10.47
C ASN A 282 1.71 25.95 10.41
N ALA A 283 2.56 25.15 11.05
CA ALA A 283 4.01 25.27 11.02
C ALA A 283 4.67 24.65 9.76
N TYR A 284 3.89 23.99 8.90
CA TYR A 284 4.38 23.22 7.75
C TYR A 284 3.82 23.74 6.42
N ASN A 285 4.42 23.31 5.35
CA ASN A 285 3.93 23.64 4.01
C ASN A 285 2.68 22.82 3.68
N ILE A 286 1.54 23.47 3.47
CA ILE A 286 0.29 22.84 3.06
C ILE A 286 -0.01 23.20 1.62
N ARG A 287 -0.05 22.19 0.75
CA ARG A 287 -0.41 22.34 -0.67
C ARG A 287 -1.69 21.56 -0.98
N ARG A 288 -2.57 22.16 -1.76
CA ARG A 288 -3.77 21.51 -2.28
C ARG A 288 -3.52 21.03 -3.71
N VAL A 289 -3.75 19.74 -3.94
CA VAL A 289 -3.56 19.09 -5.22
C VAL A 289 -4.87 18.49 -5.71
N MET A 290 -5.07 18.47 -7.03
CA MET A 290 -6.34 18.01 -7.61
C MET A 290 -6.23 16.52 -7.96
N ALA A 291 -7.01 15.68 -7.28
CA ALA A 291 -7.15 14.26 -7.57
C ALA A 291 -8.50 13.96 -8.23
N THR A 292 -8.52 13.01 -9.16
CA THR A 292 -9.76 12.53 -9.79
C THR A 292 -10.28 11.30 -9.04
N ARG A 293 -11.48 11.37 -8.45
CA ARG A 293 -12.11 10.17 -7.88
C ARG A 293 -12.60 9.23 -8.97
N MET A 294 -12.02 8.03 -9.04
CA MET A 294 -12.46 6.97 -9.97
C MET A 294 -13.64 6.15 -9.44
N VAL A 295 -13.94 6.21 -8.14
CA VAL A 295 -14.98 5.38 -7.50
C VAL A 295 -16.05 6.29 -6.88
N ASN A 296 -17.13 6.51 -7.64
CA ASN A 296 -18.40 6.98 -7.10
C ASN A 296 -19.53 6.20 -7.79
N ALA A 297 -20.50 5.71 -7.02
CA ALA A 297 -21.67 5.02 -7.55
C ALA A 297 -22.53 5.92 -8.47
N ASN A 298 -22.45 7.25 -8.27
CA ASN A 298 -23.12 8.22 -9.14
C ASN A 298 -22.09 8.86 -10.10
N PRO A 299 -22.21 8.66 -11.45
CA PRO A 299 -21.32 9.25 -12.45
C PRO A 299 -21.23 10.77 -12.39
N ASP A 300 -22.32 11.45 -12.07
CA ASP A 300 -22.41 12.92 -12.02
C ASP A 300 -21.66 13.54 -10.82
N LYS A 301 -21.31 12.70 -9.81
CA LYS A 301 -20.48 13.07 -8.67
C LYS A 301 -19.01 12.68 -8.81
N ARG A 302 -18.56 12.27 -10.01
CA ARG A 302 -17.16 12.04 -10.35
C ARG A 302 -16.50 13.38 -10.69
N GLY A 303 -16.12 14.14 -9.66
CA GLY A 303 -15.44 15.43 -9.81
C GLY A 303 -13.98 15.38 -9.38
N LYS A 304 -13.21 16.40 -9.76
CA LYS A 304 -11.90 16.65 -9.16
C LYS A 304 -12.10 17.00 -7.70
N LEU A 305 -11.41 16.28 -6.80
CA LEU A 305 -11.36 16.61 -5.39
C LEU A 305 -10.00 17.17 -5.05
N SER A 306 -10.01 18.17 -4.20
CA SER A 306 -8.79 18.64 -3.58
C SER A 306 -8.32 17.63 -2.53
N GLU A 307 -7.03 17.28 -2.57
CA GLU A 307 -6.33 16.55 -1.52
C GLU A 307 -5.22 17.43 -0.96
N LEU A 308 -4.88 17.21 0.30
CA LEU A 308 -3.79 17.91 0.97
C LEU A 308 -2.48 17.17 0.77
N MET A 309 -1.43 17.92 0.58
CA MET A 309 -0.05 17.48 0.67
C MET A 309 0.70 18.40 1.63
N ILE A 310 1.08 17.85 2.78
CA ILE A 310 1.70 18.57 3.89
C ILE A 310 3.15 18.13 4.01
N SER A 311 4.11 19.04 4.17
CA SER A 311 5.52 18.67 4.32
C SER A 311 6.32 19.71 5.11
N ASN A 312 7.43 19.25 5.72
CA ASN A 312 8.45 20.12 6.30
C ASN A 312 9.57 20.48 5.31
N ILE A 313 9.43 20.08 4.05
CA ILE A 313 10.44 20.30 3.01
C ILE A 313 10.23 21.70 2.41
N ASN A 314 11.27 22.50 2.34
CA ASN A 314 11.22 23.79 1.64
C ASN A 314 11.04 23.53 0.15
N MET A 315 9.84 23.79 -0.36
CA MET A 315 9.55 23.69 -1.79
C MET A 315 10.15 24.92 -2.48
N SER A 316 11.27 24.73 -3.19
CA SER A 316 11.73 25.74 -4.14
C SER A 316 10.72 25.79 -5.30
N TYR A 317 10.02 26.91 -5.41
CA TYR A 317 9.22 27.21 -6.61
C TYR A 317 10.13 27.16 -7.84
N ARG A 318 9.93 26.17 -8.70
CA ARG A 318 10.46 26.13 -10.06
C ARG A 318 9.34 26.22 -11.05
#